data_9857845dc3a96f5f7a00dbe6e0ce4206
#
_entry.id   9857845dc3a96f5f7a00dbe6e0ce4206
#
_cell.length_a   1.000
_cell.length_b   1.000
_cell.length_c   1.000
_cell.angle_alpha   90.00
_cell.angle_beta   90.00
_cell.angle_gamma   90.00
#
_symmetry.space_group_name_H-M   'P 1'
#
loop_
_entity.id
_entity.type
_entity.pdbx_description
1 polymer ?
#
loop_
_entity_poly.entity_id
_entity_poly.type
_entity_poly.pdbx_seq_one_letter_code
_entity_poly.pdbx_strand_id
1 'polypeptide(L)'
;GTVKLFPRREMLDLVVVDGKARGIIVRNLVTGELESHEADAVCLCTGGYGNVYYLSTNAKGSNVTAAFRAYKKGALFANPCYTQIHPTCIPVTGDHQSKLTLMSESLRNDGRVWVPRKVGDTRSPDQIPESERYYYLEEKYPSFGNLVPRDVASRNAKMVCDAGMGVGATKLAVYLDFADAIKRLGVSGVSAKYGNLFQMYEKITDENPYKVPMRIFPAIHYTMGGLWVDYTLMSTI
;
A
#
# COMPACT_ATOMS: atom_id res chain seq x y z
N GLY A 1 -27.76 18.53 15.22
CA GLY A 1 -26.31 18.65 15.11
C GLY A 1 -25.92 19.86 14.30
N THR A 2 -24.77 20.40 14.55
CA THR A 2 -24.21 21.58 13.86
C THR A 2 -23.43 21.21 12.58
N VAL A 3 -23.23 19.92 12.30
CA VAL A 3 -22.49 19.43 11.13
C VAL A 3 -23.44 19.13 9.99
N LYS A 4 -23.15 19.71 8.81
CA LYS A 4 -23.85 19.39 7.55
C LYS A 4 -22.93 18.52 6.69
N LEU A 5 -23.46 17.43 6.15
CA LEU A 5 -22.74 16.53 5.23
C LEU A 5 -23.25 16.75 3.81
N PHE A 6 -22.33 16.92 2.87
CA PHE A 6 -22.60 17.06 1.44
C PHE A 6 -22.00 15.89 0.66
N PRO A 7 -22.60 14.69 0.69
CA PRO A 7 -22.08 13.55 -0.03
C PRO A 7 -22.16 13.75 -1.55
N ARG A 8 -21.36 13.00 -2.30
CA ARG A 8 -21.30 13.05 -3.77
C ARG A 8 -21.00 14.47 -4.31
N ARG A 9 -20.06 15.17 -3.64
CA ARG A 9 -19.50 16.43 -4.12
C ARG A 9 -18.01 16.23 -4.41
N GLU A 10 -17.60 16.67 -5.59
CA GLU A 10 -16.19 16.71 -5.98
C GLU A 10 -15.69 18.15 -5.84
N MET A 11 -14.62 18.36 -5.08
CA MET A 11 -13.95 19.66 -5.01
C MET A 11 -13.30 20.00 -6.34
N LEU A 12 -13.71 21.08 -6.96
CA LEU A 12 -13.15 21.56 -8.22
C LEU A 12 -12.11 22.66 -8.03
N ASP A 13 -12.29 23.53 -7.06
CA ASP A 13 -11.38 24.64 -6.84
C ASP A 13 -11.36 25.09 -5.37
N LEU A 14 -10.26 25.75 -4.98
CA LEU A 14 -10.12 26.45 -3.71
C LEU A 14 -10.33 27.95 -3.94
N VAL A 15 -11.22 28.56 -3.18
CA VAL A 15 -11.43 30.00 -3.20
C VAL A 15 -10.42 30.65 -2.29
N VAL A 16 -9.59 31.54 -2.84
CA VAL A 16 -8.58 32.30 -2.08
C VAL A 16 -8.90 33.79 -2.22
N VAL A 17 -9.05 34.47 -1.11
CA VAL A 17 -9.28 35.91 -1.02
C VAL A 17 -8.23 36.51 -0.08
N ASP A 18 -7.54 37.53 -0.52
CA ASP A 18 -6.48 38.21 0.25
C ASP A 18 -5.43 37.24 0.82
N GLY A 19 -5.04 36.22 0.01
CA GLY A 19 -4.05 35.22 0.38
C GLY A 19 -4.53 34.17 1.39
N LYS A 20 -5.82 34.09 1.68
CA LYS A 20 -6.41 33.14 2.63
C LYS A 20 -7.46 32.26 1.96
N ALA A 21 -7.47 30.97 2.30
CA ALA A 21 -8.53 30.04 1.86
C ALA A 21 -9.85 30.41 2.53
N ARG A 22 -10.87 30.73 1.72
CA ARG A 22 -12.17 31.25 2.15
C ARG A 22 -13.35 30.43 1.66
N GLY A 23 -13.11 29.28 1.09
CA GLY A 23 -14.17 28.38 0.63
C GLY A 23 -13.73 27.46 -0.48
N ILE A 24 -14.67 26.73 -1.01
CA ILE A 24 -14.45 25.77 -2.10
C ILE A 24 -15.57 25.87 -3.14
N ILE A 25 -15.21 25.54 -4.38
CA ILE A 25 -16.17 25.24 -5.44
C ILE A 25 -16.25 23.72 -5.60
N VAL A 26 -17.46 23.19 -5.60
CA VAL A 26 -17.70 21.77 -5.79
C VAL A 26 -18.65 21.51 -6.95
N ARG A 27 -18.53 20.32 -7.53
CA ARG A 27 -19.51 19.80 -8.48
C ARG A 27 -20.37 18.75 -7.80
N ASN A 28 -21.66 18.89 -7.90
CA ASN A 28 -22.62 17.86 -7.53
C ASN A 28 -22.54 16.71 -8.55
N LEU A 29 -22.10 15.53 -8.10
CA LEU A 29 -21.92 14.38 -9.00
C LEU A 29 -23.24 13.73 -9.43
N VAL A 30 -24.38 14.15 -8.85
CA VAL A 30 -25.70 13.65 -9.23
C VAL A 30 -26.35 14.54 -10.29
N THR A 31 -26.29 15.87 -10.09
CA THR A 31 -26.96 16.84 -10.97
C THR A 31 -26.01 17.48 -11.99
N GLY A 32 -24.71 17.44 -11.74
CA GLY A 32 -23.71 18.16 -12.54
C GLY A 32 -23.55 19.64 -12.19
N GLU A 33 -24.39 20.18 -11.32
CA GLU A 33 -24.39 21.60 -10.94
C GLU A 33 -23.16 21.98 -10.14
N LEU A 34 -22.73 23.24 -10.27
CA LEU A 34 -21.66 23.84 -9.47
C LEU A 34 -22.25 24.51 -8.24
N GLU A 35 -21.65 24.24 -7.10
CA GLU A 35 -22.02 24.80 -5.80
C GLU A 35 -20.80 25.51 -5.19
N SER A 36 -21.02 26.69 -4.57
CA SER A 36 -19.99 27.39 -3.80
C SER A 36 -20.28 27.26 -2.31
N HIS A 37 -19.22 26.99 -1.54
CA HIS A 37 -19.30 26.94 -0.08
C HIS A 37 -18.28 27.90 0.51
N GLU A 38 -18.76 28.97 1.15
CA GLU A 38 -17.94 29.90 1.89
C GLU A 38 -17.60 29.37 3.28
N ALA A 39 -16.41 29.70 3.77
CA ALA A 39 -15.95 29.33 5.11
C ALA A 39 -14.81 30.24 5.58
N ASP A 40 -14.73 30.44 6.89
CA ASP A 40 -13.62 31.15 7.52
C ASP A 40 -12.30 30.36 7.47
N ALA A 41 -12.40 29.04 7.38
CA ALA A 41 -11.27 28.14 7.21
C ALA A 41 -11.65 26.92 6.36
N VAL A 42 -10.70 26.37 5.64
CA VAL A 42 -10.86 25.16 4.84
C VAL A 42 -9.88 24.09 5.33
N CYS A 43 -10.41 22.95 5.77
CA CYS A 43 -9.61 21.81 6.19
C CYS A 43 -9.59 20.72 5.11
N LEU A 44 -8.43 20.45 4.50
CA LEU A 44 -8.27 19.41 3.50
C LEU A 44 -7.95 18.06 4.16
N CYS A 45 -8.95 17.20 4.25
CA CYS A 45 -8.84 15.83 4.81
C CYS A 45 -8.95 14.76 3.70
N THR A 46 -8.28 14.97 2.57
CA THR A 46 -8.42 14.13 1.37
C THR A 46 -7.49 12.93 1.35
N GLY A 47 -6.74 12.69 2.43
CA GLY A 47 -5.78 11.59 2.54
C GLY A 47 -4.53 11.81 1.67
N GLY A 48 -3.76 10.73 1.53
CA GLY A 48 -2.57 10.73 0.70
C GLY A 48 -2.86 10.60 -0.80
N TYR A 49 -1.81 10.53 -1.59
CA TYR A 49 -1.88 10.45 -3.05
C TYR A 49 -1.16 9.22 -3.62
N GLY A 50 -1.26 8.08 -2.92
CA GLY A 50 -0.60 6.84 -3.33
C GLY A 50 -0.94 6.39 -4.76
N ASN A 51 -2.12 6.74 -5.28
CA ASN A 51 -2.55 6.39 -6.64
C ASN A 51 -1.90 7.23 -7.76
N VAL A 52 -1.02 8.16 -7.44
CA VAL A 52 -0.08 8.75 -8.41
C VAL A 52 0.97 7.72 -8.85
N TYR A 53 1.23 6.73 -8.01
CA TYR A 53 2.19 5.65 -8.28
C TYR A 53 1.49 4.42 -8.85
N TYR A 54 2.25 3.56 -9.51
CA TYR A 54 1.75 2.36 -10.21
C TYR A 54 0.95 1.40 -9.32
N LEU A 55 1.46 1.10 -8.12
CA LEU A 55 0.80 0.23 -7.14
C LEU A 55 0.59 0.97 -5.83
N SER A 56 -0.60 0.83 -5.25
CA SER A 56 -0.94 1.50 -3.99
C SER A 56 -1.89 0.65 -3.16
N THR A 57 -1.77 0.77 -1.84
CA THR A 57 -2.76 0.23 -0.89
C THR A 57 -3.89 1.23 -0.60
N ASN A 58 -3.78 2.45 -1.11
CA ASN A 58 -4.80 3.49 -0.91
C ASN A 58 -6.02 3.25 -1.80
N ALA A 59 -7.18 3.69 -1.34
CA ALA A 59 -8.39 3.71 -2.15
C ALA A 59 -8.20 4.56 -3.42
N LYS A 60 -8.90 4.24 -4.51
CA LYS A 60 -8.73 4.93 -5.82
C LYS A 60 -8.94 6.44 -5.76
N GLY A 61 -9.79 6.93 -4.85
CA GLY A 61 -9.98 8.35 -4.62
C GLY A 61 -8.79 9.07 -3.95
N SER A 62 -7.80 8.33 -3.43
CA SER A 62 -6.58 8.90 -2.84
C SER A 62 -5.60 9.31 -3.94
N ASN A 63 -5.99 10.33 -4.69
CA ASN A 63 -5.20 10.99 -5.72
C ASN A 63 -4.82 12.41 -5.27
N VAL A 64 -3.93 13.06 -6.00
CA VAL A 64 -3.39 14.37 -5.61
C VAL A 64 -4.34 15.53 -5.91
N THR A 65 -5.53 15.31 -6.48
CA THR A 65 -6.35 16.36 -7.12
C THR A 65 -6.63 17.54 -6.21
N ALA A 66 -7.14 17.33 -4.99
CA ALA A 66 -7.47 18.44 -4.09
C ALA A 66 -6.22 19.19 -3.59
N ALA A 67 -5.17 18.47 -3.19
CA ALA A 67 -3.91 19.08 -2.78
C ALA A 67 -3.24 19.83 -3.94
N PHE A 68 -3.30 19.30 -5.16
CA PHE A 68 -2.77 19.98 -6.35
C PHE A 68 -3.55 21.26 -6.68
N ARG A 69 -4.87 21.28 -6.47
CA ARG A 69 -5.67 22.51 -6.63
C ARG A 69 -5.27 23.60 -5.63
N ALA A 70 -5.03 23.23 -4.36
CA ALA A 70 -4.49 24.15 -3.37
C ALA A 70 -3.09 24.66 -3.74
N TYR A 71 -2.21 23.77 -4.20
CA TYR A 71 -0.89 24.12 -4.72
C TYR A 71 -0.98 25.13 -5.87
N LYS A 72 -1.87 24.95 -6.83
CA LYS A 72 -2.08 25.91 -7.92
C LYS A 72 -2.59 27.28 -7.46
N LYS A 73 -3.16 27.37 -6.27
CA LYS A 73 -3.60 28.63 -5.65
C LYS A 73 -2.55 29.26 -4.76
N GLY A 74 -1.35 28.69 -4.69
CA GLY A 74 -0.22 29.27 -3.98
C GLY A 74 0.16 28.56 -2.68
N ALA A 75 -0.55 27.50 -2.28
CA ALA A 75 -0.11 26.67 -1.16
C ALA A 75 1.19 25.96 -1.51
N LEU A 76 2.20 26.02 -0.64
CA LEU A 76 3.45 25.31 -0.86
C LEU A 76 3.28 23.81 -0.68
N PHE A 77 4.11 23.04 -1.39
CA PHE A 77 4.16 21.58 -1.31
C PHE A 77 5.52 21.16 -0.77
N ALA A 78 5.54 20.17 0.13
CA ALA A 78 6.76 19.68 0.76
C ALA A 78 6.95 18.18 0.53
N ASN A 79 8.19 17.76 0.29
CA ASN A 79 8.61 16.37 0.18
C ASN A 79 7.72 15.48 -0.70
N PRO A 80 7.32 15.89 -1.92
CA PRO A 80 6.28 15.21 -2.71
C PRO A 80 6.65 13.78 -3.10
N CYS A 81 7.93 13.45 -3.16
CA CYS A 81 8.42 12.12 -3.54
C CYS A 81 8.69 11.18 -2.35
N TYR A 82 8.51 11.65 -1.12
CA TYR A 82 8.76 10.81 0.05
C TYR A 82 7.57 9.90 0.30
N THR A 83 7.81 8.61 0.15
CA THR A 83 6.80 7.56 0.30
C THR A 83 7.29 6.45 1.22
N GLN A 84 6.36 5.84 1.94
CA GLN A 84 6.61 4.57 2.61
C GLN A 84 6.05 3.44 1.74
N ILE A 85 6.88 2.44 1.49
CA ILE A 85 6.49 1.22 0.78
C ILE A 85 6.27 0.12 1.80
N HIS A 86 5.16 -0.62 1.68
CA HIS A 86 4.88 -1.77 2.54
C HIS A 86 5.23 -3.07 1.80
N PRO A 87 6.07 -3.95 2.38
CA PRO A 87 6.57 -5.13 1.68
C PRO A 87 5.57 -6.28 1.57
N THR A 88 4.54 -6.33 2.43
CA THR A 88 3.62 -7.46 2.58
C THR A 88 2.22 -7.16 2.06
N CYS A 89 2.11 -6.67 0.83
CA CYS A 89 0.81 -6.50 0.19
C CYS A 89 0.47 -7.72 -0.67
N ILE A 90 -0.81 -8.09 -0.74
CA ILE A 90 -1.29 -9.11 -1.66
C ILE A 90 -1.15 -8.57 -3.07
N PRO A 91 -0.48 -9.28 -4.00
CA PRO A 91 -0.32 -8.83 -5.39
C PRO A 91 -1.66 -8.69 -6.11
N VAL A 92 -1.65 -8.11 -7.29
CA VAL A 92 -2.82 -8.06 -8.17
C VAL A 92 -3.31 -9.49 -8.46
N THR A 93 -4.57 -9.75 -8.13
CA THR A 93 -5.21 -11.08 -8.27
C THR A 93 -6.33 -11.09 -9.31
N GLY A 94 -6.76 -9.93 -9.81
CA GLY A 94 -7.81 -9.83 -10.84
C GLY A 94 -8.05 -8.40 -11.32
N ASP A 95 -8.78 -8.28 -12.43
CA ASP A 95 -9.01 -7.02 -13.14
C ASP A 95 -9.85 -6.00 -12.36
N HIS A 96 -10.64 -6.46 -11.41
CA HIS A 96 -11.54 -5.62 -10.62
C HIS A 96 -10.96 -5.17 -9.26
N GLN A 97 -9.72 -5.52 -8.98
CA GLN A 97 -9.08 -5.11 -7.74
C GLN A 97 -8.83 -3.60 -7.70
N SER A 98 -9.49 -2.90 -6.79
CA SER A 98 -9.44 -1.44 -6.71
C SER A 98 -8.16 -0.91 -6.06
N LYS A 99 -7.49 -1.71 -5.26
CA LYS A 99 -6.24 -1.41 -4.55
C LYS A 99 -5.56 -2.70 -4.15
N LEU A 100 -4.27 -2.65 -3.81
CA LEU A 100 -3.60 -3.79 -3.19
C LEU A 100 -4.00 -3.88 -1.71
N THR A 101 -4.34 -5.09 -1.26
CA THR A 101 -4.64 -5.32 0.15
C THR A 101 -3.36 -5.44 0.95
N LEU A 102 -3.23 -4.60 1.96
CA LEU A 102 -2.12 -4.64 2.90
C LEU A 102 -2.31 -5.79 3.88
N MET A 103 -1.26 -6.60 4.05
CA MET A 103 -1.16 -7.61 5.09
C MET A 103 -0.25 -7.11 6.22
N SER A 104 -0.51 -7.55 7.44
CA SER A 104 0.33 -7.15 8.59
C SER A 104 1.79 -7.53 8.37
N GLU A 105 2.69 -6.61 8.69
CA GLU A 105 4.13 -6.87 8.66
C GLU A 105 4.57 -7.96 9.66
N SER A 106 3.80 -8.16 10.73
CA SER A 106 4.05 -9.20 11.73
C SER A 106 4.12 -10.63 11.13
N LEU A 107 3.57 -10.84 9.94
CA LEU A 107 3.70 -12.11 9.21
C LEU A 107 5.18 -12.49 8.99
N ARG A 108 6.08 -11.51 8.84
CA ARG A 108 7.52 -11.76 8.65
C ARG A 108 8.24 -12.20 9.94
N ASN A 109 7.57 -12.15 11.10
CA ASN A 109 8.14 -12.66 12.35
C ASN A 109 8.30 -14.18 12.35
N ASP A 110 7.39 -14.89 11.71
CA ASP A 110 7.39 -16.34 11.64
C ASP A 110 7.41 -16.88 10.20
N GLY A 111 7.06 -16.04 9.21
CA GLY A 111 7.12 -16.39 7.80
C GLY A 111 8.48 -16.09 7.18
N ARG A 112 8.95 -16.97 6.29
CA ARG A 112 10.21 -16.83 5.54
C ARG A 112 9.96 -16.37 4.12
N VAL A 113 10.71 -15.36 3.67
CA VAL A 113 10.55 -14.79 2.32
C VAL A 113 11.56 -15.41 1.36
N TRP A 114 11.08 -15.94 0.23
CA TRP A 114 11.94 -16.55 -0.78
C TRP A 114 11.40 -16.43 -2.20
N VAL A 115 12.26 -16.69 -3.18
CA VAL A 115 11.95 -16.88 -4.60
C VAL A 115 12.70 -18.10 -5.12
N PRO A 116 12.30 -18.70 -6.26
CA PRO A 116 13.13 -19.70 -6.94
C PRO A 116 14.49 -19.12 -7.32
N ARG A 117 15.59 -19.87 -7.16
CA ARG A 117 16.92 -19.45 -7.65
C ARG A 117 16.99 -19.40 -9.17
N LYS A 118 16.21 -20.25 -9.83
CA LYS A 118 16.16 -20.30 -11.29
C LYS A 118 15.30 -19.16 -11.83
N VAL A 119 15.88 -18.34 -12.69
CA VAL A 119 15.18 -17.29 -13.42
C VAL A 119 14.09 -17.90 -14.30
N GLY A 120 12.89 -17.31 -14.27
CA GLY A 120 11.74 -17.75 -15.06
C GLY A 120 11.14 -19.08 -14.62
N ASP A 121 11.40 -19.55 -13.40
CA ASP A 121 10.79 -20.78 -12.88
C ASP A 121 9.26 -20.65 -12.82
N THR A 122 8.57 -21.66 -13.32
CA THR A 122 7.10 -21.70 -13.36
C THR A 122 6.52 -22.86 -12.54
N ARG A 123 7.40 -23.64 -11.87
CA ARG A 123 6.96 -24.72 -10.99
C ARG A 123 6.13 -24.19 -9.83
N SER A 124 5.22 -25.00 -9.32
CA SER A 124 4.53 -24.72 -8.07
C SER A 124 5.50 -24.78 -6.88
N PRO A 125 5.24 -24.05 -5.79
CA PRO A 125 6.20 -23.93 -4.67
C PRO A 125 6.54 -25.27 -4.00
N ASP A 126 5.62 -26.26 -4.03
CA ASP A 126 5.83 -27.61 -3.53
C ASP A 126 6.82 -28.44 -4.37
N GLN A 127 6.97 -28.09 -5.65
CA GLN A 127 7.90 -28.73 -6.58
C GLN A 127 9.32 -28.15 -6.52
N ILE A 128 9.53 -27.08 -5.75
CA ILE A 128 10.82 -26.40 -5.63
C ILE A 128 11.49 -26.85 -4.32
N PRO A 129 12.54 -27.70 -4.40
CA PRO A 129 13.25 -28.17 -3.20
C PRO A 129 13.94 -27.01 -2.46
N GLU A 130 14.19 -27.19 -1.18
CA GLU A 130 14.82 -26.17 -0.31
C GLU A 130 16.13 -25.63 -0.89
N SER A 131 16.95 -26.50 -1.49
CA SER A 131 18.24 -26.12 -2.10
C SER A 131 18.12 -25.19 -3.31
N GLU A 132 16.94 -25.13 -3.94
CA GLU A 132 16.65 -24.27 -5.08
C GLU A 132 15.86 -23.01 -4.68
N ARG A 133 15.60 -22.83 -3.38
CA ARG A 133 14.96 -21.62 -2.84
C ARG A 133 16.03 -20.57 -2.50
N TYR A 134 15.78 -19.34 -2.89
CA TYR A 134 16.63 -18.20 -2.57
C TYR A 134 15.96 -17.36 -1.48
N TYR A 135 16.40 -17.54 -0.25
CA TYR A 135 16.00 -16.77 0.92
C TYR A 135 16.79 -15.44 0.95
N TYR A 136 16.52 -14.59 -0.01
CA TYR A 136 17.34 -13.43 -0.35
C TYR A 136 17.52 -12.41 0.78
N LEU A 137 16.56 -12.30 1.72
CA LEU A 137 16.73 -11.43 2.90
C LEU A 137 17.66 -12.07 3.92
N GLU A 138 17.51 -13.36 4.18
CA GLU A 138 18.35 -14.08 5.13
C GLU A 138 19.80 -14.19 4.63
N GLU A 139 19.99 -14.44 3.33
CA GLU A 139 21.33 -14.56 2.74
C GLU A 139 22.06 -13.20 2.66
N LYS A 140 21.34 -12.12 2.32
CA LYS A 140 21.96 -10.78 2.22
C LYS A 140 22.12 -10.06 3.56
N TYR A 141 21.24 -10.34 4.52
CA TYR A 141 21.17 -9.65 5.81
C TYR A 141 21.07 -10.67 6.97
N PRO A 142 22.08 -11.50 7.19
CA PRO A 142 21.97 -12.62 8.14
C PRO A 142 21.68 -12.20 9.58
N SER A 143 22.03 -10.97 9.98
CA SER A 143 21.73 -10.45 11.32
C SER A 143 20.27 -10.08 11.54
N PHE A 144 19.52 -9.78 10.49
CA PHE A 144 18.12 -9.35 10.56
C PHE A 144 17.15 -10.31 9.87
N GLY A 145 17.64 -11.03 8.85
CA GLY A 145 16.84 -11.97 8.06
C GLY A 145 15.58 -11.32 7.52
N ASN A 146 14.44 -11.96 7.77
CA ASN A 146 13.14 -11.46 7.34
C ASN A 146 12.66 -10.20 8.08
N LEU A 147 13.35 -9.80 9.16
CA LEU A 147 12.98 -8.63 9.98
C LEU A 147 13.72 -7.34 9.59
N VAL A 148 14.36 -7.32 8.44
CA VAL A 148 14.93 -6.07 7.89
C VAL A 148 13.86 -4.98 7.76
N PRO A 149 14.24 -3.67 7.81
CA PRO A 149 13.33 -2.55 7.62
C PRO A 149 12.47 -2.67 6.35
N ARG A 150 11.31 -2.01 6.35
CA ARG A 150 10.34 -2.08 5.25
C ARG A 150 10.92 -1.71 3.89
N ASP A 151 11.70 -0.65 3.84
CA ASP A 151 12.34 -0.18 2.60
C ASP A 151 13.35 -1.20 2.06
N VAL A 152 14.13 -1.82 2.94
CA VAL A 152 15.10 -2.88 2.58
C VAL A 152 14.36 -4.11 2.04
N ALA A 153 13.34 -4.60 2.76
CA ALA A 153 12.54 -5.74 2.32
C ALA A 153 11.86 -5.47 0.97
N SER A 154 11.25 -4.28 0.82
CA SER A 154 10.54 -3.88 -0.40
C SER A 154 11.46 -3.77 -1.60
N ARG A 155 12.61 -3.12 -1.43
CA ARG A 155 13.61 -2.94 -2.49
C ARG A 155 14.18 -4.29 -2.95
N ASN A 156 14.49 -5.18 -2.02
CA ASN A 156 14.98 -6.50 -2.38
C ASN A 156 13.93 -7.37 -3.07
N ALA A 157 12.67 -7.33 -2.64
CA ALA A 157 11.57 -8.01 -3.33
C ALA A 157 11.42 -7.52 -4.78
N LYS A 158 11.47 -6.20 -4.99
CA LYS A 158 11.46 -5.61 -6.34
C LYS A 158 12.67 -6.08 -7.17
N MET A 159 13.87 -6.04 -6.61
CA MET A 159 15.10 -6.45 -7.30
C MET A 159 15.07 -7.91 -7.77
N VAL A 160 14.62 -8.85 -6.94
CA VAL A 160 14.55 -10.26 -7.34
C VAL A 160 13.46 -10.50 -8.40
N CYS A 161 12.36 -9.75 -8.36
CA CYS A 161 11.34 -9.78 -9.41
C CYS A 161 11.90 -9.22 -10.74
N ASP A 162 12.60 -8.09 -10.70
CA ASP A 162 13.23 -7.48 -11.90
C ASP A 162 14.33 -8.37 -12.50
N ALA A 163 15.00 -9.16 -11.66
CA ALA A 163 15.96 -10.18 -12.11
C ALA A 163 15.29 -11.42 -12.72
N GLY A 164 13.96 -11.44 -12.85
CA GLY A 164 13.20 -12.53 -13.45
C GLY A 164 12.92 -13.73 -12.53
N MET A 165 13.17 -13.61 -11.21
CA MET A 165 12.89 -14.64 -10.21
C MET A 165 11.51 -14.47 -9.56
N GLY A 166 10.74 -13.46 -9.96
CA GLY A 166 9.40 -13.23 -9.45
C GLY A 166 8.43 -14.36 -9.77
N VAL A 167 7.47 -14.57 -8.88
CA VAL A 167 6.48 -15.66 -8.94
C VAL A 167 5.07 -15.14 -9.25
N GLY A 168 4.14 -16.06 -9.43
CA GLY A 168 2.75 -15.74 -9.79
C GLY A 168 2.58 -15.36 -11.27
N ALA A 169 1.34 -15.12 -11.69
CA ALA A 169 0.99 -14.85 -13.09
C ALA A 169 1.66 -13.58 -13.63
N THR A 170 1.75 -12.54 -12.82
CA THR A 170 2.37 -11.26 -13.20
C THR A 170 3.88 -11.23 -13.05
N LYS A 171 4.49 -12.25 -12.45
CA LYS A 171 5.90 -12.27 -12.02
C LYS A 171 6.28 -11.14 -11.04
N LEU A 172 5.30 -10.45 -10.52
CA LEU A 172 5.44 -9.39 -9.51
C LEU A 172 4.95 -9.90 -8.16
N ALA A 173 5.61 -10.94 -7.65
CA ALA A 173 5.40 -11.47 -6.31
C ALA A 173 6.64 -12.24 -5.83
N VAL A 174 6.74 -12.38 -4.52
CA VAL A 174 7.67 -13.28 -3.82
C VAL A 174 6.87 -14.14 -2.86
N TYR A 175 7.40 -15.31 -2.49
CA TYR A 175 6.75 -16.18 -1.50
C TYR A 175 7.01 -15.71 -0.07
N LEU A 176 5.99 -15.81 0.78
CA LEU A 176 6.07 -15.73 2.23
C LEU A 176 5.55 -17.05 2.80
N ASP A 177 6.46 -17.87 3.32
CA ASP A 177 6.27 -19.28 3.62
C ASP A 177 6.20 -19.52 5.13
N PHE A 178 5.14 -20.20 5.57
CA PHE A 178 4.91 -20.55 6.97
C PHE A 178 5.20 -22.03 7.30
N ALA A 179 5.73 -22.81 6.37
CA ALA A 179 5.96 -24.23 6.59
C ALA A 179 6.81 -24.53 7.85
N ASP A 180 7.88 -23.78 8.07
CA ASP A 180 8.74 -23.92 9.25
C ASP A 180 8.04 -23.47 10.54
N ALA A 181 7.25 -22.39 10.48
CA ALA A 181 6.45 -21.94 11.61
C ALA A 181 5.39 -22.98 12.00
N ILE A 182 4.74 -23.60 11.00
CA ILE A 182 3.74 -24.64 11.22
C ILE A 182 4.39 -25.90 11.84
N LYS A 183 5.59 -26.30 11.39
CA LYS A 183 6.34 -27.42 12.00
C LYS A 183 6.70 -27.13 13.45
N ARG A 184 7.08 -25.90 13.78
CA ARG A 184 7.53 -25.47 15.12
C ARG A 184 6.38 -25.23 16.10
N LEU A 185 5.31 -24.56 15.67
CA LEU A 185 4.20 -24.09 16.52
C LEU A 185 2.92 -24.91 16.37
N GLY A 186 2.85 -25.79 15.37
CA GLY A 186 1.60 -26.44 14.96
C GLY A 186 0.64 -25.47 14.27
N VAL A 187 -0.37 -26.00 13.59
CA VAL A 187 -1.44 -25.23 12.93
C VAL A 187 -2.18 -24.35 13.94
N SER A 188 -2.47 -24.87 15.13
CA SER A 188 -3.18 -24.12 16.19
C SER A 188 -2.37 -22.91 16.68
N GLY A 189 -1.05 -23.05 16.85
CA GLY A 189 -0.19 -21.96 17.28
C GLY A 189 -0.08 -20.85 16.23
N VAL A 190 0.04 -21.21 14.96
CA VAL A 190 0.05 -20.25 13.84
C VAL A 190 -1.33 -19.60 13.70
N SER A 191 -2.42 -20.35 13.84
CA SER A 191 -3.78 -19.84 13.77
C SER A 191 -4.08 -18.83 14.90
N ALA A 192 -3.60 -19.08 16.11
CA ALA A 192 -3.77 -18.14 17.23
C ALA A 192 -3.11 -16.78 16.98
N LYS A 193 -1.98 -16.76 16.22
CA LYS A 193 -1.25 -15.52 15.87
C LYS A 193 -1.80 -14.85 14.61
N TYR A 194 -2.09 -15.61 13.57
CA TYR A 194 -2.27 -15.10 12.20
C TYR A 194 -3.56 -15.59 11.51
N GLY A 195 -4.41 -16.35 12.21
CA GLY A 195 -5.58 -17.00 11.59
C GLY A 195 -6.52 -16.04 10.86
N ASN A 196 -6.76 -14.86 11.42
CA ASN A 196 -7.57 -13.82 10.78
C ASN A 196 -6.92 -13.28 9.48
N LEU A 197 -5.60 -13.15 9.46
CA LEU A 197 -4.85 -12.69 8.28
C LEU A 197 -4.84 -13.77 7.20
N PHE A 198 -4.67 -15.04 7.59
CA PHE A 198 -4.73 -16.17 6.68
C PHE A 198 -6.12 -16.32 6.05
N GLN A 199 -7.18 -16.18 6.86
CA GLN A 199 -8.56 -16.18 6.36
C GLN A 199 -8.81 -15.04 5.37
N MET A 200 -8.29 -13.83 5.66
CA MET A 200 -8.41 -12.70 4.75
C MET A 200 -7.66 -12.97 3.43
N TYR A 201 -6.45 -13.52 3.50
CA TYR A 201 -5.67 -13.90 2.32
C TYR A 201 -6.41 -14.94 1.47
N GLU A 202 -6.87 -16.02 2.08
CA GLU A 202 -7.59 -17.09 1.41
C GLU A 202 -8.87 -16.59 0.71
N LYS A 203 -9.62 -15.69 1.36
CA LYS A 203 -10.82 -15.08 0.74
C LYS A 203 -10.52 -14.22 -0.49
N ILE A 204 -9.31 -13.64 -0.59
CA ILE A 204 -8.93 -12.79 -1.71
C ILE A 204 -8.29 -13.59 -2.83
N THR A 205 -7.51 -14.62 -2.50
CA THR A 205 -6.64 -15.32 -3.45
C THR A 205 -7.10 -16.74 -3.77
N ASP A 206 -8.03 -17.30 -2.99
CA ASP A 206 -8.44 -18.70 -3.00
C ASP A 206 -7.28 -19.69 -2.70
N GLU A 207 -6.23 -19.21 -2.04
CA GLU A 207 -5.06 -20.00 -1.63
C GLU A 207 -5.01 -20.12 -0.10
N ASN A 208 -4.83 -21.35 0.40
CA ASN A 208 -4.75 -21.61 1.85
C ASN A 208 -3.32 -21.52 2.36
N PRO A 209 -2.96 -20.49 3.17
CA PRO A 209 -1.59 -20.27 3.66
C PRO A 209 -1.04 -21.38 4.58
N TYR A 210 -1.89 -22.25 5.10
CA TYR A 210 -1.44 -23.42 5.85
C TYR A 210 -0.90 -24.54 4.96
N LYS A 211 -1.17 -24.48 3.64
CA LYS A 211 -0.80 -25.52 2.67
C LYS A 211 0.22 -25.05 1.65
N VAL A 212 0.12 -23.77 1.24
CA VAL A 212 0.98 -23.16 0.22
C VAL A 212 1.51 -21.83 0.70
N PRO A 213 2.72 -21.41 0.30
CA PRO A 213 3.24 -20.09 0.62
C PRO A 213 2.33 -18.97 0.10
N MET A 214 2.17 -17.92 0.90
CA MET A 214 1.51 -16.70 0.46
C MET A 214 2.35 -15.99 -0.60
N ARG A 215 1.70 -15.30 -1.52
CA ARG A 215 2.35 -14.37 -2.45
C ARG A 215 2.22 -12.96 -1.93
N ILE A 216 3.33 -12.24 -1.85
CA ILE A 216 3.38 -10.85 -1.43
C ILE A 216 4.18 -10.01 -2.41
N PHE A 217 3.88 -8.70 -2.47
CA PHE A 217 4.64 -7.74 -3.26
C PHE A 217 4.63 -6.36 -2.61
N PRO A 218 5.70 -5.54 -2.78
CA PRO A 218 5.73 -4.18 -2.26
C PRO A 218 4.71 -3.26 -2.94
N ALA A 219 4.08 -2.40 -2.16
CA ALA A 219 3.22 -1.35 -2.68
C ALA A 219 3.37 -0.05 -1.91
N ILE A 220 3.13 1.07 -2.57
CA ILE A 220 3.04 2.37 -1.91
C ILE A 220 1.89 2.34 -0.90
N HIS A 221 2.24 2.57 0.35
CA HIS A 221 1.29 2.51 1.47
C HIS A 221 0.95 3.90 2.00
N TYR A 222 1.95 4.78 2.03
CA TYR A 222 1.84 6.09 2.66
C TYR A 222 2.67 7.13 1.91
N THR A 223 2.10 8.31 1.68
CA THR A 223 2.81 9.48 1.16
C THR A 223 3.15 10.40 2.34
N MET A 224 4.44 10.60 2.63
CA MET A 224 4.89 11.42 3.76
C MET A 224 4.88 12.91 3.41
N GLY A 225 5.01 13.24 2.13
CA GLY A 225 4.87 14.60 1.63
C GLY A 225 3.41 15.01 1.45
N GLY A 226 3.20 16.26 1.12
CA GLY A 226 1.89 16.87 0.91
C GLY A 226 1.99 18.39 0.93
N LEU A 227 0.89 19.06 1.15
CA LEU A 227 0.93 20.50 1.38
C LEU A 227 1.83 20.79 2.58
N TRP A 228 2.69 21.80 2.43
CA TRP A 228 3.50 22.28 3.54
C TRP A 228 2.59 22.87 4.62
N VAL A 229 2.86 22.52 5.85
CA VAL A 229 2.16 23.05 7.03
C VAL A 229 3.17 23.39 8.11
N ASP A 230 2.82 24.36 8.93
CA ASP A 230 3.56 24.68 10.15
C ASP A 230 3.19 23.71 11.29
N TYR A 231 3.71 23.94 12.48
CA TYR A 231 3.47 23.11 13.67
C TYR A 231 2.00 23.11 14.12
N THR A 232 1.21 24.11 13.74
CA THR A 232 -0.23 24.23 14.03
C THR A 232 -1.10 23.67 12.89
N LEU A 233 -0.50 23.01 11.90
CA LEU A 233 -1.13 22.43 10.71
C LEU A 233 -1.71 23.47 9.74
N MET A 234 -1.25 24.72 9.82
CA MET A 234 -1.63 25.77 8.88
C MET A 234 -0.75 25.74 7.64
N SER A 235 -1.39 25.84 6.48
CA SER A 235 -0.71 25.99 5.18
C SER A 235 -0.18 27.42 4.98
N THR A 236 0.36 27.69 3.79
CA THR A 236 0.83 29.05 3.44
C THR A 236 -0.29 29.99 2.95
N ILE A 237 -1.52 29.49 2.81
CA ILE A 237 -2.70 30.26 2.39
C ILE A 237 -3.91 29.94 3.24
#